data_89b0019009930c6615b9dd15c05d53eb
#
_entry.id   89b0019009930c6615b9dd15c05d53eb
#
_cell.length_a   1.000
_cell.length_b   1.000
_cell.length_c   1.000
_cell.angle_alpha   90.00
_cell.angle_beta   90.00
_cell.angle_gamma   90.00
#
_symmetry.space_group_name_H-M   'P 1'
#
loop_
_entity.id
_entity.type
_entity.pdbx_description
1 polymer ?
#
loop_
_entity_poly.entity_id
_entity_poly.type
_entity_poly.pdbx_seq_one_letter_code
_entity_poly.pdbx_strand_id
1 'polypeptide(L)'
;MKKSKNVYRKRQQVLLLCIVVILAAVIILLMYLFIFRDRKEIGNKTISAASSGSTEAVPADAQDSDSDYYNSITFEENEITIKVGEKYTPKLKNLRSSDDVFNWVSSNNAVAVVGESGEITGIGEGTCEITVSIRNTDTLLSLKVNVVPADENGHEVIEEDGLTYIDGILMANKTYSLPADYDPGVNQEALDAFNEMASDAADEGLSIYISSDYRSYYDQERIYNNYVERDGQEAADTYSSRPGHSDHQTGLAFDLNSIDDSFGLTPESDWVAVNAHKYGFIIRFPEGKDEITGYQYEPWHIRYLGVEKATEVYESGLCLEEFLGIDSVYKD
;
A
#
# COMPACT_ATOMS: atom_id res chain seq x y z
N MET A 1 1.90 -41.67 -34.78
CA MET A 1 3.27 -41.35 -34.32
C MET A 1 3.41 -40.06 -33.50
N LYS A 2 2.52 -39.06 -33.59
CA LYS A 2 2.64 -37.80 -32.79
C LYS A 2 2.30 -37.94 -31.28
N LYS A 3 1.39 -38.84 -30.86
CA LYS A 3 1.03 -39.05 -29.44
C LYS A 3 2.16 -39.64 -28.57
N SER A 4 3.03 -40.51 -29.14
CA SER A 4 4.14 -41.16 -28.42
C SER A 4 5.26 -40.16 -28.01
N LYS A 5 5.57 -39.17 -28.89
CA LYS A 5 6.62 -38.17 -28.62
C LYS A 5 6.25 -37.22 -27.49
N ASN A 6 4.96 -36.89 -27.30
CA ASN A 6 4.49 -35.98 -26.25
C ASN A 6 4.53 -36.64 -24.86
N VAL A 7 4.27 -37.95 -24.77
CA VAL A 7 4.34 -38.70 -23.51
C VAL A 7 5.81 -38.84 -23.06
N TYR A 8 6.71 -39.08 -24.00
CA TYR A 8 8.15 -39.21 -23.72
C TYR A 8 8.72 -37.83 -23.21
N ARG A 9 8.33 -36.73 -23.84
CA ARG A 9 8.76 -35.37 -23.44
C ARG A 9 8.25 -34.99 -22.05
N LYS A 10 7.00 -35.32 -21.71
CA LYS A 10 6.46 -35.11 -20.37
C LYS A 10 7.16 -35.92 -19.30
N ARG A 11 7.52 -37.19 -19.60
CA ARG A 11 8.29 -38.05 -18.66
C ARG A 11 9.70 -37.50 -18.43
N GLN A 12 10.37 -36.99 -19.46
CA GLN A 12 11.68 -36.35 -19.29
C GLN A 12 11.61 -35.07 -18.48
N GLN A 13 10.56 -34.23 -18.63
CA GLN A 13 10.36 -33.04 -17.84
C GLN A 13 10.10 -33.35 -16.36
N VAL A 14 9.28 -34.35 -16.08
CA VAL A 14 9.04 -34.81 -14.70
C VAL A 14 10.33 -35.38 -14.07
N LEU A 15 11.10 -36.17 -14.82
CA LEU A 15 12.38 -36.71 -14.34
C LEU A 15 13.38 -35.59 -14.04
N LEU A 16 13.47 -34.58 -14.91
CA LEU A 16 14.34 -33.41 -14.69
C LEU A 16 13.91 -32.60 -13.44
N LEU A 17 12.61 -32.41 -13.23
CA LEU A 17 12.09 -31.76 -12.06
C LEU A 17 12.42 -32.54 -10.78
N CYS A 18 12.27 -33.87 -10.79
CA CYS A 18 12.64 -34.71 -9.65
C CYS A 18 14.14 -34.60 -9.32
N ILE A 19 15.00 -34.56 -10.35
CA ILE A 19 16.47 -34.45 -10.16
C ILE A 19 16.80 -33.09 -9.54
N VAL A 20 16.17 -32.00 -9.98
CA VAL A 20 16.36 -30.64 -9.40
C VAL A 20 15.94 -30.59 -7.94
N VAL A 21 14.79 -31.19 -7.60
CA VAL A 21 14.30 -31.26 -6.22
C VAL A 21 15.24 -32.07 -5.32
N ILE A 22 15.75 -33.20 -5.81
CA ILE A 22 16.71 -34.02 -5.06
C ILE A 22 18.03 -33.27 -4.85
N LEU A 23 18.54 -32.58 -5.87
CA LEU A 23 19.75 -31.77 -5.76
C LEU A 23 19.58 -30.63 -4.75
N ALA A 24 18.45 -29.96 -4.77
CA ALA A 24 18.14 -28.90 -3.78
C ALA A 24 18.10 -29.47 -2.35
N ALA A 25 17.44 -30.61 -2.13
CA ALA A 25 17.42 -31.30 -0.84
C ALA A 25 18.82 -31.73 -0.35
N VAL A 26 19.68 -32.22 -1.26
CA VAL A 26 21.07 -32.57 -0.94
C VAL A 26 21.88 -31.31 -0.56
N ILE A 27 21.71 -30.20 -1.25
CA ILE A 27 22.40 -28.94 -0.94
C ILE A 27 21.97 -28.44 0.46
N ILE A 28 20.67 -28.47 0.76
CA ILE A 28 20.15 -28.09 2.08
C ILE A 28 20.73 -29.00 3.18
N LEU A 29 20.79 -30.30 2.94
CA LEU A 29 21.37 -31.28 3.88
C LEU A 29 22.86 -31.01 4.10
N LEU A 30 23.63 -30.71 3.05
CA LEU A 30 25.05 -30.39 3.14
C LEU A 30 25.27 -29.07 3.89
N MET A 31 24.46 -28.05 3.66
CA MET A 31 24.49 -26.80 4.43
C MET A 31 24.16 -27.04 5.91
N TYR A 32 23.16 -27.86 6.20
CA TYR A 32 22.81 -28.25 7.56
C TYR A 32 23.97 -28.98 8.26
N LEU A 33 24.61 -29.95 7.59
CA LEU A 33 25.77 -30.68 8.12
C LEU A 33 27.00 -29.78 8.31
N PHE A 34 27.18 -28.78 7.45
CA PHE A 34 28.28 -27.80 7.57
C PHE A 34 28.06 -26.90 8.81
N ILE A 35 26.86 -26.38 9.01
CA ILE A 35 26.49 -25.55 10.16
C ILE A 35 26.60 -26.33 11.48
N PHE A 36 26.24 -27.61 11.50
CA PHE A 36 26.34 -28.45 12.71
C PHE A 36 27.76 -28.98 12.96
N ARG A 37 28.64 -29.03 11.95
CA ARG A 37 30.04 -29.42 12.12
C ARG A 37 30.81 -28.36 12.90
N ASP A 38 30.60 -27.08 12.62
CA ASP A 38 31.27 -25.98 13.32
C ASP A 38 30.82 -25.83 14.79
N ARG A 39 29.58 -26.28 15.12
CA ARG A 39 29.11 -26.29 16.52
C ARG A 39 29.77 -27.36 17.39
N LYS A 40 30.39 -28.41 16.83
CA LYS A 40 31.06 -29.48 17.60
C LYS A 40 32.50 -29.15 18.00
N GLU A 41 33.16 -28.20 17.35
CA GLU A 41 34.54 -27.84 17.68
C GLU A 41 34.67 -26.81 18.82
N ILE A 42 33.57 -26.11 19.20
CA ILE A 42 33.58 -25.12 20.29
C ILE A 42 33.38 -25.76 21.67
N GLY A 43 33.08 -27.06 21.77
CA GLY A 43 32.69 -27.76 23.00
C GLY A 43 33.84 -28.40 23.79
N ASN A 44 35.12 -28.38 23.38
CA ASN A 44 36.17 -29.12 24.04
C ASN A 44 37.51 -28.32 24.19
N LYS A 45 37.49 -27.27 24.96
CA LYS A 45 38.72 -26.73 25.61
C LYS A 45 38.53 -26.64 27.10
N THR A 46 38.92 -27.71 27.76
CA THR A 46 39.04 -27.81 29.21
C THR A 46 40.11 -26.85 29.70
N ILE A 47 39.77 -26.00 30.63
CA ILE A 47 40.65 -25.05 31.29
C ILE A 47 41.51 -25.81 32.28
N SER A 48 42.83 -25.81 32.10
CA SER A 48 43.83 -26.17 33.14
C SER A 48 44.19 -24.92 33.92
N ALA A 49 43.93 -24.97 35.20
CA ALA A 49 44.23 -23.89 36.14
C ALA A 49 45.72 -23.78 36.41
N ALA A 50 46.23 -22.55 36.41
CA ALA A 50 47.44 -22.19 37.17
C ALA A 50 47.20 -20.86 37.86
N SER A 51 47.34 -20.91 39.18
CA SER A 51 47.19 -19.85 40.15
C SER A 51 48.33 -18.83 40.08
N SER A 52 48.05 -17.57 40.29
CA SER A 52 48.52 -16.71 41.37
C SER A 52 48.48 -15.22 40.98
N GLY A 53 47.94 -14.42 41.86
CA GLY A 53 48.40 -13.05 42.01
C GLY A 53 47.35 -11.94 41.87
N SER A 54 47.01 -11.40 43.02
CA SER A 54 46.50 -10.06 43.34
C SER A 54 45.09 -9.71 42.92
N THR A 55 44.21 -9.79 43.89
CA THR A 55 42.91 -9.10 43.98
C THR A 55 43.11 -7.59 44.03
N GLU A 56 42.84 -6.88 42.94
CA GLU A 56 42.31 -5.53 43.02
C GLU A 56 40.82 -5.63 42.86
N ALA A 57 40.10 -5.19 43.88
CA ALA A 57 38.64 -5.09 43.84
C ALA A 57 38.23 -3.98 42.85
N VAL A 58 37.60 -4.35 41.75
CA VAL A 58 36.87 -3.42 40.88
C VAL A 58 35.65 -2.97 41.68
N PRO A 59 35.36 -1.66 41.77
CA PRO A 59 34.17 -1.18 42.48
C PRO A 59 32.91 -1.73 41.84
N ALA A 60 31.97 -2.22 42.63
CA ALA A 60 30.70 -2.79 42.23
C ALA A 60 29.72 -1.82 41.51
N ASP A 61 30.10 -0.52 41.43
CA ASP A 61 29.25 0.53 40.81
C ASP A 61 29.41 0.67 39.28
N ALA A 62 30.38 0.01 38.65
CA ALA A 62 30.60 0.15 37.19
C ALA A 62 29.79 -0.86 36.36
N GLN A 63 29.26 -1.93 36.98
CA GLN A 63 28.52 -2.97 36.27
C GLN A 63 27.01 -2.67 36.11
N ASP A 64 26.46 -1.78 36.95
CA ASP A 64 25.04 -1.41 36.93
C ASP A 64 24.71 -0.36 35.82
N SER A 65 25.68 0.51 35.51
CA SER A 65 25.51 1.62 34.57
C SER A 65 25.42 1.15 33.07
N ASP A 66 26.10 0.06 32.73
CA ASP A 66 26.10 -0.45 31.35
C ASP A 66 24.85 -1.27 31.06
N SER A 67 24.32 -2.03 32.02
CA SER A 67 23.07 -2.77 31.91
C SER A 67 21.88 -1.83 31.72
N ASP A 68 21.79 -0.76 32.52
CA ASP A 68 20.76 0.27 32.42
C ASP A 68 20.80 0.99 31.06
N TYR A 69 22.01 1.23 30.55
CA TYR A 69 22.20 1.83 29.23
C TYR A 69 21.63 0.93 28.11
N TYR A 70 22.05 -0.33 28.04
CA TYR A 70 21.58 -1.23 26.99
C TYR A 70 20.08 -1.51 27.07
N ASN A 71 19.48 -1.54 28.25
CA ASN A 71 18.07 -1.66 28.48
C ASN A 71 17.28 -0.39 28.08
N SER A 72 17.95 0.75 27.97
CA SER A 72 17.31 2.00 27.52
C SER A 72 17.21 2.16 26.00
N ILE A 73 17.94 1.33 25.23
CA ILE A 73 17.89 1.38 23.77
C ILE A 73 16.57 0.80 23.30
N THR A 74 15.85 1.54 22.45
CA THR A 74 14.57 1.14 21.88
C THR A 74 14.47 1.56 20.43
N PHE A 75 13.58 0.94 19.65
CA PHE A 75 13.17 1.50 18.37
C PHE A 75 12.40 2.82 18.58
N GLU A 76 12.45 3.72 17.60
CA GLU A 76 11.57 4.91 17.57
C GLU A 76 10.11 4.48 17.40
N GLU A 77 9.89 3.44 16.61
CA GLU A 77 8.60 2.83 16.30
C GLU A 77 8.62 1.36 16.69
N ASN A 78 7.51 0.84 17.22
CA ASN A 78 7.40 -0.57 17.60
C ASN A 78 6.82 -1.45 16.50
N GLU A 79 6.19 -0.80 15.51
CA GLU A 79 5.55 -1.42 14.36
C GLU A 79 5.69 -0.50 13.14
N ILE A 80 5.99 -1.08 11.98
CA ILE A 80 6.03 -0.39 10.69
C ILE A 80 5.23 -1.16 9.65
N THR A 81 4.74 -0.44 8.66
CA THR A 81 4.17 -1.02 7.44
C THR A 81 5.00 -0.55 6.25
N ILE A 82 5.43 -1.50 5.42
CA ILE A 82 6.16 -1.25 4.17
C ILE A 82 5.53 -2.05 3.03
N LYS A 83 5.74 -1.59 1.80
CA LYS A 83 5.25 -2.28 0.60
C LYS A 83 6.23 -3.37 0.16
N VAL A 84 5.75 -4.33 -0.63
CA VAL A 84 6.64 -5.29 -1.31
C VAL A 84 7.63 -4.53 -2.19
N GLY A 85 8.93 -4.80 -2.03
CA GLY A 85 10.02 -4.10 -2.72
C GLY A 85 10.53 -2.85 -2.02
N GLU A 86 9.78 -2.29 -1.08
CA GLU A 86 10.18 -1.10 -0.33
C GLU A 86 11.31 -1.41 0.66
N LYS A 87 12.16 -0.40 0.88
CA LYS A 87 13.27 -0.45 1.82
C LYS A 87 13.06 0.55 2.94
N TYR A 88 13.30 0.11 4.16
CA TYR A 88 13.18 0.93 5.37
C TYR A 88 14.32 0.66 6.32
N THR A 89 14.88 1.71 6.93
CA THR A 89 15.91 1.58 7.95
C THR A 89 15.39 2.14 9.29
N PRO A 90 15.07 1.27 10.27
CA PRO A 90 14.54 1.71 11.55
C PRO A 90 15.57 2.52 12.35
N LYS A 91 15.08 3.52 13.07
CA LYS A 91 15.91 4.32 13.96
C LYS A 91 15.85 3.79 15.38
N LEU A 92 17.00 3.83 16.05
CA LEU A 92 17.14 3.46 17.46
C LEU A 92 17.33 4.71 18.30
N LYS A 93 16.60 4.78 19.43
CA LYS A 93 16.76 5.81 20.47
C LYS A 93 17.83 5.43 21.47
N ASN A 94 18.40 6.44 22.12
CA ASN A 94 19.36 6.32 23.21
C ASN A 94 20.70 5.65 22.84
N LEU A 95 21.03 5.52 21.57
CA LEU A 95 22.31 5.01 21.12
C LEU A 95 23.41 6.03 21.45
N ARG A 96 24.48 5.61 22.17
CA ARG A 96 25.59 6.49 22.62
C ARG A 96 26.78 6.48 21.69
N SER A 97 27.02 5.38 21.00
CA SER A 97 28.24 5.14 20.23
C SER A 97 27.95 4.39 18.92
N SER A 98 28.74 4.67 17.88
CA SER A 98 28.77 3.90 16.64
C SER A 98 29.41 2.52 16.79
N ASP A 99 29.97 2.20 17.96
CA ASP A 99 30.68 0.94 18.21
C ASP A 99 29.76 -0.21 18.66
N ASP A 100 28.48 0.08 18.92
CA ASP A 100 27.48 -0.94 19.22
C ASP A 100 27.21 -1.74 17.92
N VAL A 101 27.60 -3.01 17.94
CA VAL A 101 27.43 -3.90 16.79
C VAL A 101 26.17 -4.71 16.99
N PHE A 102 25.22 -4.52 16.07
CA PHE A 102 23.94 -5.19 16.07
C PHE A 102 23.98 -6.43 15.19
N ASN A 103 23.23 -7.46 15.59
CA ASN A 103 22.93 -8.63 14.78
C ASN A 103 21.43 -8.62 14.50
N TRP A 104 21.08 -8.38 13.24
CA TRP A 104 19.71 -8.27 12.76
C TRP A 104 19.19 -9.62 12.26
N VAL A 105 17.99 -10.00 12.63
CA VAL A 105 17.37 -11.26 12.22
C VAL A 105 15.89 -11.03 11.91
N SER A 106 15.43 -11.55 10.78
CA SER A 106 14.01 -11.64 10.45
C SER A 106 13.44 -12.99 10.89
N SER A 107 12.28 -12.98 11.49
CA SER A 107 11.54 -14.20 11.84
C SER A 107 10.97 -14.93 10.61
N ASN A 108 10.78 -14.20 9.48
CA ASN A 108 10.28 -14.75 8.22
C ASN A 108 10.85 -14.01 7.00
N ASN A 109 11.87 -14.55 6.40
CA ASN A 109 12.52 -13.99 5.20
C ASN A 109 11.64 -14.02 3.93
N ALA A 110 10.52 -14.74 3.94
CA ALA A 110 9.56 -14.68 2.84
C ALA A 110 8.65 -13.44 2.92
N VAL A 111 8.55 -12.81 4.09
CA VAL A 111 7.82 -11.56 4.32
C VAL A 111 8.75 -10.37 4.23
N ALA A 112 9.83 -10.35 5.02
CA ALA A 112 10.83 -9.30 4.93
C ALA A 112 12.23 -9.85 5.23
N VAL A 113 13.25 -9.31 4.58
CA VAL A 113 14.67 -9.55 4.89
C VAL A 113 15.27 -8.33 5.52
N VAL A 114 16.32 -8.53 6.34
CA VAL A 114 17.08 -7.43 6.95
C VAL A 114 18.56 -7.62 6.67
N GLY A 115 19.22 -6.54 6.25
CA GLY A 115 20.66 -6.50 6.01
C GLY A 115 21.46 -6.26 7.27
N GLU A 116 22.80 -6.38 7.18
CA GLU A 116 23.73 -6.14 8.30
C GLU A 116 23.66 -4.71 8.84
N SER A 117 23.28 -3.73 7.99
CA SER A 117 23.08 -2.33 8.37
C SER A 117 21.74 -2.04 9.05
N GLY A 118 20.85 -3.03 9.15
CA GLY A 118 19.47 -2.86 9.62
C GLY A 118 18.50 -2.39 8.54
N GLU A 119 18.89 -2.28 7.26
CA GLU A 119 17.98 -2.00 6.16
C GLU A 119 17.05 -3.20 5.96
N ILE A 120 15.75 -2.98 6.15
CA ILE A 120 14.66 -3.96 5.96
C ILE A 120 14.14 -3.80 4.53
N THR A 121 13.91 -4.92 3.84
CA THR A 121 13.28 -4.95 2.50
C THR A 121 12.06 -5.85 2.55
N GLY A 122 10.89 -5.34 2.14
CA GLY A 122 9.66 -6.12 1.96
C GLY A 122 9.81 -7.12 0.80
N ILE A 123 9.49 -8.39 1.03
CA ILE A 123 9.64 -9.45 0.03
C ILE A 123 8.29 -10.01 -0.42
N GLY A 124 7.35 -10.18 0.51
CA GLY A 124 6.03 -10.70 0.22
C GLY A 124 5.05 -10.32 1.32
N GLU A 125 3.78 -10.29 0.98
CA GLU A 125 2.69 -9.94 1.88
C GLU A 125 2.72 -10.77 3.18
N GLY A 126 2.45 -10.11 4.30
CA GLY A 126 2.36 -10.75 5.61
C GLY A 126 2.97 -9.92 6.73
N THR A 127 3.09 -10.56 7.88
CA THR A 127 3.69 -9.94 9.08
C THR A 127 4.87 -10.78 9.54
N CYS A 128 5.96 -10.11 9.90
CA CYS A 128 7.09 -10.73 10.55
C CYS A 128 7.63 -9.85 11.68
N GLU A 129 8.57 -10.40 12.44
CA GLU A 129 9.27 -9.71 13.50
C GLU A 129 10.74 -9.58 13.12
N ILE A 130 11.26 -8.37 13.13
CA ILE A 130 12.68 -8.10 12.99
C ILE A 130 13.24 -7.91 14.39
N THR A 131 14.21 -8.74 14.77
CA THR A 131 14.90 -8.66 16.04
C THR A 131 16.33 -8.16 15.85
N VAL A 132 16.80 -7.38 16.80
CA VAL A 132 18.18 -6.95 16.87
C VAL A 132 18.77 -7.27 18.24
N SER A 133 19.92 -7.92 18.26
CA SER A 133 20.70 -8.18 19.47
C SER A 133 21.92 -7.28 19.53
N ILE A 134 22.20 -6.74 20.70
CA ILE A 134 23.37 -5.92 20.92
C ILE A 134 24.54 -6.84 21.32
N ARG A 135 25.71 -6.68 20.67
CA ARG A 135 26.84 -7.55 20.88
C ARG A 135 27.27 -7.53 22.33
N ASN A 136 27.54 -8.71 22.90
CA ASN A 136 28.00 -8.96 24.27
C ASN A 136 26.98 -8.56 25.35
N THR A 137 25.72 -8.44 25.03
CA THR A 137 24.63 -8.21 25.98
C THR A 137 23.50 -9.24 25.76
N ASP A 138 22.62 -9.35 26.74
CA ASP A 138 21.35 -10.14 26.60
C ASP A 138 20.19 -9.29 26.07
N THR A 139 20.45 -8.03 25.71
CA THR A 139 19.42 -7.11 25.21
C THR A 139 18.97 -7.51 23.80
N LEU A 140 17.67 -7.77 23.67
CA LEU A 140 16.99 -8.09 22.41
C LEU A 140 15.87 -7.09 22.20
N LEU A 141 15.91 -6.39 21.08
CA LEU A 141 14.84 -5.48 20.64
C LEU A 141 14.04 -6.13 19.54
N SER A 142 12.76 -5.82 19.45
CA SER A 142 11.85 -6.35 18.44
C SER A 142 11.08 -5.23 17.77
N LEU A 143 10.94 -5.33 16.45
CA LEU A 143 10.16 -4.45 15.60
C LEU A 143 9.18 -5.32 14.78
N LYS A 144 7.89 -5.05 14.90
CA LYS A 144 6.88 -5.69 14.06
C LYS A 144 6.88 -5.04 12.68
N VAL A 145 6.93 -5.86 11.63
CA VAL A 145 6.94 -5.41 10.24
C VAL A 145 5.74 -6.03 9.52
N ASN A 146 4.85 -5.20 9.02
CA ASN A 146 3.77 -5.58 8.13
C ASN A 146 4.21 -5.26 6.70
N VAL A 147 4.16 -6.23 5.81
CA VAL A 147 4.43 -6.04 4.39
C VAL A 147 3.12 -6.18 3.64
N VAL A 148 2.75 -5.14 2.92
CA VAL A 148 1.52 -5.07 2.14
C VAL A 148 1.81 -5.23 0.65
N PRO A 149 0.86 -5.77 -0.15
CA PRO A 149 1.04 -5.88 -1.58
C PRO A 149 1.23 -4.50 -2.23
N ALA A 150 1.97 -4.48 -3.33
CA ALA A 150 2.12 -3.29 -4.15
C ALA A 150 1.98 -3.68 -5.64
N ASP A 151 1.46 -2.76 -6.44
CA ASP A 151 1.44 -2.87 -7.89
C ASP A 151 2.84 -2.60 -8.52
N GLU A 152 2.93 -2.64 -9.84
CA GLU A 152 4.19 -2.38 -10.56
C GLU A 152 4.71 -0.93 -10.40
N ASN A 153 3.84 0.00 -9.99
CA ASN A 153 4.16 1.40 -9.73
C ASN A 153 4.53 1.66 -8.25
N GLY A 154 4.40 0.64 -7.39
CA GLY A 154 4.71 0.71 -5.97
C GLY A 154 3.55 1.21 -5.10
N HIS A 155 2.32 1.26 -5.63
CA HIS A 155 1.12 1.57 -4.85
C HIS A 155 0.64 0.36 -4.07
N GLU A 156 0.21 0.57 -2.83
CA GLU A 156 -0.47 -0.45 -2.06
C GLU A 156 -1.81 -0.81 -2.72
N VAL A 157 -2.03 -2.11 -2.97
CA VAL A 157 -3.29 -2.60 -3.54
C VAL A 157 -3.92 -3.59 -2.57
N ILE A 158 -5.12 -3.27 -2.10
CA ILE A 158 -5.92 -4.14 -1.23
C ILE A 158 -7.21 -4.50 -1.95
N GLU A 159 -7.49 -5.80 -2.05
CA GLU A 159 -8.77 -6.32 -2.55
C GLU A 159 -9.51 -6.98 -1.39
N GLU A 160 -10.68 -6.43 -1.03
CA GLU A 160 -11.50 -6.93 0.07
C GLU A 160 -12.98 -6.88 -0.33
N ASP A 161 -13.69 -7.99 -0.17
CA ASP A 161 -15.12 -8.13 -0.49
C ASP A 161 -15.52 -7.65 -1.90
N GLY A 162 -14.61 -7.81 -2.88
CA GLY A 162 -14.80 -7.36 -4.26
C GLY A 162 -14.60 -5.86 -4.47
N LEU A 163 -14.10 -5.14 -3.48
CA LEU A 163 -13.68 -3.75 -3.53
C LEU A 163 -12.17 -3.68 -3.72
N THR A 164 -11.70 -2.78 -4.57
CA THR A 164 -10.26 -2.52 -4.74
C THR A 164 -9.93 -1.15 -4.17
N TYR A 165 -8.94 -1.14 -3.28
CA TYR A 165 -8.34 0.07 -2.73
C TYR A 165 -6.92 0.20 -3.24
N ILE A 166 -6.54 1.40 -3.70
CA ILE A 166 -5.17 1.72 -4.11
C ILE A 166 -4.70 2.90 -3.26
N ASP A 167 -3.64 2.71 -2.48
CA ASP A 167 -3.16 3.66 -1.45
C ASP A 167 -4.31 4.16 -0.54
N GLY A 168 -5.21 3.26 -0.17
CA GLY A 168 -6.39 3.53 0.66
C GLY A 168 -7.56 4.18 -0.07
N ILE A 169 -7.43 4.49 -1.37
CA ILE A 169 -8.50 5.07 -2.18
C ILE A 169 -9.38 3.96 -2.76
N LEU A 170 -10.66 3.93 -2.41
CA LEU A 170 -11.64 3.02 -3.03
C LEU A 170 -11.80 3.36 -4.51
N MET A 171 -11.48 2.42 -5.38
CA MET A 171 -11.51 2.62 -6.82
C MET A 171 -12.86 2.24 -7.43
N ALA A 172 -13.35 3.14 -8.29
CA ALA A 172 -14.43 2.91 -9.22
C ALA A 172 -14.10 3.65 -10.52
N ASN A 173 -13.81 2.92 -11.59
CA ASN A 173 -13.60 3.46 -12.93
C ASN A 173 -13.85 2.35 -13.96
N LYS A 174 -13.51 2.54 -15.24
CA LYS A 174 -13.76 1.52 -16.26
C LYS A 174 -13.01 0.21 -16.03
N THR A 175 -11.89 0.22 -15.32
CA THR A 175 -11.10 -0.98 -15.00
C THR A 175 -11.55 -1.63 -13.71
N TYR A 176 -11.87 -0.84 -12.68
CA TYR A 176 -12.21 -1.29 -11.33
C TYR A 176 -13.71 -1.16 -11.10
N SER A 177 -14.37 -2.27 -10.81
CA SER A 177 -15.81 -2.32 -10.56
C SER A 177 -16.14 -2.56 -9.10
N LEU A 178 -17.32 -2.11 -8.70
CA LEU A 178 -17.93 -2.35 -7.40
C LEU A 178 -19.00 -3.45 -7.53
N PRO A 179 -19.15 -4.33 -6.51
CA PRO A 179 -20.22 -5.32 -6.49
C PRO A 179 -21.61 -4.70 -6.58
N ALA A 180 -22.56 -5.44 -7.16
CA ALA A 180 -23.93 -4.95 -7.32
C ALA A 180 -24.69 -4.76 -6.00
N ASP A 181 -24.27 -5.47 -4.95
CA ASP A 181 -24.81 -5.40 -3.59
C ASP A 181 -24.01 -4.44 -2.68
N TYR A 182 -22.99 -3.77 -3.20
CA TYR A 182 -22.31 -2.70 -2.49
C TYR A 182 -23.18 -1.43 -2.50
N ASP A 183 -23.84 -1.17 -1.38
CA ASP A 183 -24.86 -0.13 -1.20
C ASP A 183 -24.58 0.69 0.09
N PRO A 184 -23.49 1.48 0.13
CA PRO A 184 -23.09 2.23 1.33
C PRO A 184 -23.96 3.47 1.59
N GLY A 185 -24.69 3.97 0.58
CA GLY A 185 -25.31 5.30 0.63
C GLY A 185 -24.29 6.43 0.55
N VAL A 186 -24.71 7.66 0.87
CA VAL A 186 -23.85 8.84 0.92
C VAL A 186 -22.86 8.70 2.07
N ASN A 187 -21.57 8.92 1.82
CA ASN A 187 -20.57 8.98 2.88
C ASN A 187 -20.71 10.25 3.69
N GLN A 188 -20.84 10.11 5.01
CA GLN A 188 -21.13 11.25 5.89
C GLN A 188 -19.95 12.21 6.01
N GLU A 189 -18.71 11.70 6.02
CA GLU A 189 -17.51 12.53 6.08
C GLU A 189 -17.37 13.39 4.81
N ALA A 190 -17.60 12.80 3.65
CA ALA A 190 -17.62 13.54 2.39
C ALA A 190 -18.73 14.59 2.35
N LEU A 191 -19.92 14.28 2.88
CA LEU A 191 -21.04 15.23 2.95
C LEU A 191 -20.74 16.40 3.91
N ASP A 192 -20.12 16.12 5.06
CA ASP A 192 -19.75 17.13 6.02
C ASP A 192 -18.66 18.06 5.45
N ALA A 193 -17.66 17.51 4.77
CA ALA A 193 -16.61 18.25 4.06
C ALA A 193 -17.20 19.11 2.92
N PHE A 194 -18.17 18.58 2.17
CA PHE A 194 -18.89 19.36 1.17
C PHE A 194 -19.65 20.52 1.78
N ASN A 195 -20.35 20.32 2.90
CA ASN A 195 -21.11 21.38 3.57
C ASN A 195 -20.18 22.52 4.07
N GLU A 196 -18.99 22.20 4.55
CA GLU A 196 -17.96 23.19 4.91
C GLU A 196 -17.51 23.95 3.64
N MET A 197 -17.17 23.25 2.56
CA MET A 197 -16.80 23.85 1.28
C MET A 197 -17.88 24.81 0.76
N ALA A 198 -19.14 24.39 0.78
CA ALA A 198 -20.27 25.19 0.31
C ALA A 198 -20.52 26.43 1.19
N SER A 199 -20.28 26.31 2.50
CA SER A 199 -20.39 27.45 3.45
C SER A 199 -19.31 28.48 3.15
N ASP A 200 -18.07 28.08 2.94
CA ASP A 200 -16.96 29.01 2.68
C ASP A 200 -17.12 29.68 1.30
N ALA A 201 -17.62 28.96 0.31
CA ALA A 201 -17.97 29.52 -1.00
C ALA A 201 -19.09 30.57 -0.87
N ALA A 202 -20.10 30.32 -0.01
CA ALA A 202 -21.19 31.27 0.22
C ALA A 202 -20.72 32.56 0.91
N ASP A 203 -19.72 32.50 1.77
CA ASP A 203 -19.08 33.68 2.37
C ASP A 203 -18.39 34.58 1.32
N GLU A 204 -17.97 33.97 0.19
CA GLU A 204 -17.44 34.67 -1.01
C GLU A 204 -18.55 35.11 -2.00
N GLY A 205 -19.82 34.82 -1.68
CA GLY A 205 -20.98 35.17 -2.52
C GLY A 205 -21.30 34.18 -3.64
N LEU A 206 -20.74 32.97 -3.58
CA LEU A 206 -20.96 31.87 -4.54
C LEU A 206 -21.99 30.89 -4.00
N SER A 207 -22.71 30.20 -4.89
CA SER A 207 -23.75 29.25 -4.49
C SER A 207 -23.43 27.88 -5.07
N ILE A 208 -22.87 26.99 -4.24
CA ILE A 208 -22.54 25.62 -4.60
C ILE A 208 -23.48 24.66 -3.85
N TYR A 209 -24.10 23.73 -4.57
CA TYR A 209 -24.98 22.73 -4.00
C TYR A 209 -24.89 21.40 -4.75
N ILE A 210 -25.23 20.29 -4.08
CA ILE A 210 -25.27 18.95 -4.67
C ILE A 210 -26.53 18.81 -5.51
N SER A 211 -26.37 18.44 -6.78
CA SER A 211 -27.45 18.10 -7.69
C SER A 211 -27.67 16.59 -7.78
N SER A 212 -26.60 15.80 -7.63
CA SER A 212 -26.60 14.34 -7.62
C SER A 212 -25.57 13.85 -6.62
N ASP A 213 -25.94 12.87 -5.82
CA ASP A 213 -25.06 12.25 -4.81
C ASP A 213 -24.91 10.74 -5.05
N TYR A 214 -25.08 9.93 -4.02
CA TYR A 214 -25.02 8.49 -4.11
C TYR A 214 -26.00 7.93 -5.16
N ARG A 215 -25.52 6.94 -5.93
CA ARG A 215 -26.30 6.24 -6.94
C ARG A 215 -26.04 4.73 -6.85
N SER A 216 -27.07 3.95 -6.59
CA SER A 216 -26.94 2.49 -6.49
C SER A 216 -26.55 1.86 -7.85
N TYR A 217 -26.03 0.63 -7.79
CA TYR A 217 -25.75 -0.18 -9.00
C TYR A 217 -26.99 -0.23 -9.94
N TYR A 218 -28.16 -0.51 -9.39
CA TYR A 218 -29.39 -0.69 -10.18
C TYR A 218 -29.93 0.63 -10.76
N ASP A 219 -29.73 1.76 -10.08
CA ASP A 219 -30.05 3.06 -10.64
C ASP A 219 -29.10 3.42 -11.77
N GLN A 220 -27.82 3.13 -11.62
CA GLN A 220 -26.84 3.30 -12.69
C GLN A 220 -27.14 2.41 -13.88
N GLU A 221 -27.53 1.15 -13.66
CA GLU A 221 -27.94 0.23 -14.72
C GLU A 221 -29.11 0.79 -15.54
N ARG A 222 -30.13 1.30 -14.87
CA ARG A 222 -31.30 1.91 -15.53
C ARG A 222 -30.91 3.15 -16.34
N ILE A 223 -30.05 4.02 -15.79
CA ILE A 223 -29.59 5.24 -16.47
C ILE A 223 -28.74 4.88 -17.68
N TYR A 224 -27.75 4.02 -17.51
CA TYR A 224 -26.84 3.58 -18.56
C TYR A 224 -27.58 2.91 -19.72
N ASN A 225 -28.53 2.00 -19.46
CA ASN A 225 -29.31 1.33 -20.45
C ASN A 225 -30.16 2.31 -21.28
N ASN A 226 -30.71 3.37 -20.65
CA ASN A 226 -31.45 4.42 -21.39
C ASN A 226 -30.51 5.19 -22.35
N TYR A 227 -29.26 5.42 -21.95
CA TYR A 227 -28.27 6.06 -22.82
C TYR A 227 -27.86 5.14 -23.97
N VAL A 228 -27.62 3.85 -23.68
CA VAL A 228 -27.34 2.85 -24.73
C VAL A 228 -28.47 2.74 -25.75
N GLU A 229 -29.73 2.74 -25.30
CA GLU A 229 -30.89 2.72 -26.20
C GLU A 229 -30.99 3.98 -27.09
N ARG A 230 -30.61 5.14 -26.54
CA ARG A 230 -30.66 6.42 -27.26
C ARG A 230 -29.49 6.64 -28.21
N ASP A 231 -28.28 6.39 -27.76
CA ASP A 231 -27.06 6.85 -28.43
C ASP A 231 -26.13 5.70 -28.88
N GLY A 232 -26.40 4.46 -28.44
CA GLY A 232 -25.53 3.31 -28.62
C GLY A 232 -24.46 3.22 -27.54
N GLN A 233 -23.93 2.00 -27.32
CA GLN A 233 -23.02 1.70 -26.25
C GLN A 233 -21.69 2.50 -26.33
N GLU A 234 -21.10 2.58 -27.53
CA GLU A 234 -19.83 3.29 -27.75
C GLU A 234 -19.94 4.77 -27.34
N ALA A 235 -21.05 5.43 -27.69
CA ALA A 235 -21.29 6.81 -27.30
C ALA A 235 -21.60 6.91 -25.79
N ALA A 236 -22.46 6.05 -25.25
CA ALA A 236 -22.82 6.05 -23.84
C ALA A 236 -21.58 5.87 -22.93
N ASP A 237 -20.62 5.04 -23.31
CA ASP A 237 -19.38 4.80 -22.56
C ASP A 237 -18.48 6.04 -22.44
N THR A 238 -18.68 7.10 -23.24
CA THR A 238 -17.86 8.33 -23.16
C THR A 238 -18.33 9.32 -22.09
N TYR A 239 -19.58 9.21 -21.61
CA TYR A 239 -20.18 10.16 -20.67
C TYR A 239 -21.00 9.50 -19.54
N SER A 240 -21.12 8.18 -19.52
CA SER A 240 -21.82 7.45 -18.47
C SER A 240 -21.09 6.15 -18.13
N SER A 241 -20.93 5.88 -16.85
CA SER A 241 -20.34 4.64 -16.37
C SER A 241 -21.28 3.46 -16.58
N ARG A 242 -20.70 2.30 -16.92
CA ARG A 242 -21.42 1.02 -16.84
C ARG A 242 -21.81 0.72 -15.39
N PRO A 243 -22.87 -0.09 -15.12
CA PRO A 243 -23.22 -0.49 -13.76
C PRO A 243 -22.03 -1.10 -13.03
N GLY A 244 -21.82 -0.70 -11.78
CA GLY A 244 -20.67 -1.10 -10.97
C GLY A 244 -19.41 -0.26 -11.19
N HIS A 245 -19.35 0.60 -12.20
CA HIS A 245 -18.15 1.39 -12.55
C HIS A 245 -18.29 2.89 -12.24
N SER A 246 -19.38 3.29 -11.58
CA SER A 246 -19.67 4.69 -11.27
C SER A 246 -19.09 5.09 -9.92
N ASP A 247 -18.37 6.22 -9.88
CA ASP A 247 -17.91 6.85 -8.64
C ASP A 247 -19.05 7.16 -7.66
N HIS A 248 -20.25 7.47 -8.17
CA HIS A 248 -21.42 7.72 -7.33
C HIS A 248 -21.81 6.52 -6.46
N GLN A 249 -21.54 5.27 -6.91
CA GLN A 249 -21.82 4.09 -6.10
C GLN A 249 -20.88 3.99 -4.88
N THR A 250 -19.75 4.67 -4.87
CA THR A 250 -18.88 4.73 -3.68
C THR A 250 -19.48 5.54 -2.54
N GLY A 251 -20.45 6.43 -2.83
CA GLY A 251 -20.97 7.42 -1.89
C GLY A 251 -20.01 8.59 -1.63
N LEU A 252 -18.90 8.66 -2.38
CA LEU A 252 -17.83 9.65 -2.21
C LEU A 252 -17.79 10.68 -3.36
N ALA A 253 -18.71 10.62 -4.31
CA ALA A 253 -18.76 11.53 -5.44
C ALA A 253 -20.05 12.32 -5.46
N PHE A 254 -19.95 13.60 -5.85
CA PHE A 254 -21.07 14.53 -5.97
C PHE A 254 -21.01 15.27 -7.30
N ASP A 255 -22.17 15.47 -7.91
CA ASP A 255 -22.35 16.40 -9.02
C ASP A 255 -22.88 17.72 -8.49
N LEU A 256 -22.29 18.82 -8.91
CA LEU A 256 -22.56 20.16 -8.42
C LEU A 256 -23.47 20.94 -9.40
N ASN A 257 -24.34 21.75 -8.87
CA ASN A 257 -25.14 22.76 -9.57
C ASN A 257 -25.84 22.24 -10.84
N SER A 258 -25.26 22.44 -12.03
CA SER A 258 -25.78 21.90 -13.30
C SER A 258 -24.83 20.86 -13.86
N ILE A 259 -25.41 19.71 -14.25
CA ILE A 259 -24.67 18.54 -14.79
C ILE A 259 -24.56 18.72 -16.32
N ASP A 260 -23.91 19.79 -16.75
CA ASP A 260 -23.62 20.11 -18.14
C ASP A 260 -22.45 21.12 -18.24
N ASP A 261 -21.90 21.28 -19.44
CA ASP A 261 -20.72 22.12 -19.72
C ASP A 261 -20.90 23.60 -19.29
N SER A 262 -22.14 24.06 -19.08
CA SER A 262 -22.38 25.45 -18.65
C SER A 262 -21.87 25.74 -17.23
N PHE A 263 -21.79 24.71 -16.38
CA PHE A 263 -21.19 24.87 -15.05
C PHE A 263 -19.71 25.30 -15.14
N GLY A 264 -18.95 24.75 -16.08
CA GLY A 264 -17.54 25.12 -16.31
C GLY A 264 -17.31 26.58 -16.72
N LEU A 265 -18.37 27.33 -17.01
CA LEU A 265 -18.31 28.74 -17.36
C LEU A 265 -18.74 29.68 -16.20
N THR A 266 -18.92 29.11 -15.00
CA THR A 266 -19.42 29.85 -13.83
C THR A 266 -18.28 30.20 -12.86
N PRO A 267 -18.40 31.30 -12.08
CA PRO A 267 -17.45 31.60 -11.00
C PRO A 267 -17.39 30.51 -9.95
N GLU A 268 -18.48 29.76 -9.73
CA GLU A 268 -18.51 28.62 -8.81
C GLU A 268 -17.56 27.52 -9.26
N SER A 269 -17.56 27.17 -10.57
CA SER A 269 -16.62 26.19 -11.13
C SER A 269 -15.16 26.62 -11.00
N ASP A 270 -14.86 27.90 -11.30
CA ASP A 270 -13.51 28.45 -11.12
C ASP A 270 -13.05 28.35 -9.67
N TRP A 271 -13.95 28.64 -8.73
CA TRP A 271 -13.66 28.56 -7.29
C TRP A 271 -13.45 27.11 -6.84
N VAL A 272 -14.31 26.17 -7.28
CA VAL A 272 -14.19 24.73 -6.99
C VAL A 272 -12.86 24.19 -7.51
N ALA A 273 -12.48 24.54 -8.75
CA ALA A 273 -11.23 24.07 -9.35
C ALA A 273 -9.99 24.42 -8.52
N VAL A 274 -10.02 25.54 -7.80
CA VAL A 274 -8.88 26.03 -6.99
C VAL A 274 -8.96 25.60 -5.52
N ASN A 275 -10.17 25.39 -5.00
CA ASN A 275 -10.37 25.26 -3.55
C ASN A 275 -10.82 23.86 -3.10
N ALA A 276 -11.40 23.03 -3.98
CA ALA A 276 -12.00 21.75 -3.59
C ALA A 276 -11.03 20.82 -2.85
N HIS A 277 -9.73 20.81 -3.24
CA HIS A 277 -8.72 19.99 -2.59
C HIS A 277 -8.52 20.29 -1.09
N LYS A 278 -8.76 21.54 -0.67
CA LYS A 278 -8.65 21.97 0.74
C LYS A 278 -9.71 21.32 1.63
N TYR A 279 -10.80 20.85 1.02
CA TYR A 279 -11.92 20.14 1.65
C TYR A 279 -11.90 18.64 1.34
N GLY A 280 -10.83 18.15 0.70
CA GLY A 280 -10.65 16.73 0.41
C GLY A 280 -11.24 16.26 -0.93
N PHE A 281 -11.63 17.18 -1.83
CA PHE A 281 -12.19 16.84 -3.13
C PHE A 281 -11.23 17.13 -4.28
N ILE A 282 -11.33 16.32 -5.32
CA ILE A 282 -10.72 16.56 -6.64
C ILE A 282 -11.80 16.76 -7.69
N ILE A 283 -11.50 17.47 -8.78
CA ILE A 283 -12.27 17.35 -10.02
C ILE A 283 -11.93 15.97 -10.61
N ARG A 284 -12.91 15.09 -10.67
CA ARG A 284 -12.68 13.67 -11.00
C ARG A 284 -12.25 13.46 -12.45
N PHE A 285 -12.85 14.22 -13.36
CA PHE A 285 -12.60 14.15 -14.79
C PHE A 285 -12.16 15.53 -15.31
N PRO A 286 -10.87 15.90 -15.11
CA PRO A 286 -10.36 17.23 -15.46
C PRO A 286 -10.18 17.39 -16.97
N GLU A 287 -10.14 18.67 -17.43
CA GLU A 287 -10.01 19.03 -18.82
C GLU A 287 -8.73 18.46 -19.48
N GLY A 288 -8.87 17.87 -20.66
CA GLY A 288 -7.77 17.31 -21.45
C GLY A 288 -7.26 15.95 -20.95
N LYS A 289 -8.02 15.25 -20.09
CA LYS A 289 -7.67 13.93 -19.53
C LYS A 289 -8.62 12.82 -19.98
N ASP A 290 -9.46 13.08 -20.94
CA ASP A 290 -10.49 12.16 -21.46
C ASP A 290 -9.94 10.84 -22.00
N GLU A 291 -8.77 10.86 -22.67
CA GLU A 291 -8.11 9.64 -23.15
C GLU A 291 -7.57 8.76 -21.99
N ILE A 292 -7.34 9.34 -20.81
CA ILE A 292 -6.78 8.67 -19.65
C ILE A 292 -7.89 8.20 -18.70
N THR A 293 -8.80 9.13 -18.34
CA THR A 293 -9.92 8.82 -17.45
C THR A 293 -11.01 7.99 -18.15
N GLY A 294 -11.08 8.07 -19.48
CA GLY A 294 -12.12 7.46 -20.31
C GLY A 294 -13.43 8.23 -20.32
N TYR A 295 -13.50 9.42 -19.71
CA TYR A 295 -14.67 10.28 -19.63
C TYR A 295 -14.32 11.69 -20.12
N GLN A 296 -15.31 12.38 -20.69
CA GLN A 296 -15.20 13.78 -21.06
C GLN A 296 -14.93 14.65 -19.80
N TYR A 297 -14.52 15.91 -20.02
CA TYR A 297 -14.39 16.89 -18.95
C TYR A 297 -15.71 17.11 -18.21
N GLU A 298 -15.70 16.97 -16.90
CA GLU A 298 -16.87 17.15 -16.04
C GLU A 298 -16.52 18.10 -14.87
N PRO A 299 -16.60 19.42 -15.05
CA PRO A 299 -16.26 20.38 -14.01
C PRO A 299 -17.16 20.31 -12.78
N TRP A 300 -18.35 19.74 -12.90
CA TRP A 300 -19.33 19.54 -11.83
C TRP A 300 -19.06 18.30 -10.99
N HIS A 301 -18.31 17.31 -11.51
CA HIS A 301 -18.12 16.01 -10.84
C HIS A 301 -16.90 16.05 -9.93
N ILE A 302 -17.15 16.07 -8.61
CA ILE A 302 -16.10 16.03 -7.60
C ILE A 302 -16.07 14.70 -6.88
N ARG A 303 -14.86 14.27 -6.49
CA ARG A 303 -14.62 13.03 -5.76
C ARG A 303 -13.85 13.32 -4.47
N TYR A 304 -14.38 12.81 -3.34
CA TYR A 304 -13.72 12.89 -2.04
C TYR A 304 -12.63 11.83 -1.89
N LEU A 305 -11.44 12.25 -1.48
CA LEU A 305 -10.26 11.44 -1.18
C LEU A 305 -9.70 11.71 0.23
N GLY A 306 -10.27 12.68 0.96
CA GLY A 306 -9.65 13.29 2.13
C GLY A 306 -8.65 14.38 1.75
N VAL A 307 -8.40 15.32 2.69
CA VAL A 307 -7.64 16.56 2.43
C VAL A 307 -6.22 16.28 1.96
N GLU A 308 -5.52 15.32 2.60
CA GLU A 308 -4.13 15.00 2.27
C GLU A 308 -4.01 14.49 0.82
N LYS A 309 -4.77 13.44 0.46
CA LYS A 309 -4.72 12.85 -0.88
C LYS A 309 -5.24 13.78 -1.97
N ALA A 310 -6.32 14.49 -1.71
CA ALA A 310 -6.85 15.46 -2.67
C ALA A 310 -5.85 16.59 -2.96
N THR A 311 -5.10 17.04 -1.93
CA THR A 311 -4.06 18.04 -2.10
C THR A 311 -2.87 17.51 -2.87
N GLU A 312 -2.41 16.28 -2.60
CA GLU A 312 -1.35 15.62 -3.37
C GLU A 312 -1.71 15.51 -4.86
N VAL A 313 -2.93 15.05 -5.18
CA VAL A 313 -3.41 14.96 -6.56
C VAL A 313 -3.47 16.35 -7.21
N TYR A 314 -4.05 17.35 -6.53
CA TYR A 314 -4.16 18.72 -7.02
C TYR A 314 -2.78 19.33 -7.32
N GLU A 315 -1.82 19.24 -6.40
CA GLU A 315 -0.48 19.80 -6.55
C GLU A 315 0.34 19.09 -7.64
N SER A 316 0.06 17.81 -7.91
CA SER A 316 0.71 17.05 -8.98
C SER A 316 0.29 17.53 -10.38
N GLY A 317 -0.90 18.12 -10.54
CA GLY A 317 -1.49 18.47 -11.83
C GLY A 317 -1.92 17.26 -12.66
N LEU A 318 -1.98 16.08 -12.06
CA LEU A 318 -2.38 14.81 -12.68
C LEU A 318 -3.86 14.52 -12.40
N CYS A 319 -4.52 13.73 -13.27
CA CYS A 319 -5.78 13.09 -12.90
C CYS A 319 -5.52 11.90 -11.98
N LEU A 320 -6.58 11.35 -11.37
CA LEU A 320 -6.44 10.26 -10.41
C LEU A 320 -5.78 9.01 -11.01
N GLU A 321 -6.10 8.66 -12.25
CA GLU A 321 -5.50 7.54 -12.95
C GLU A 321 -4.01 7.72 -13.20
N GLU A 322 -3.58 8.93 -13.62
CA GLU A 322 -2.15 9.24 -13.80
C GLU A 322 -1.42 9.23 -12.47
N PHE A 323 -2.03 9.79 -11.42
CA PHE A 323 -1.43 9.88 -10.09
C PHE A 323 -1.17 8.48 -9.51
N LEU A 324 -2.09 7.54 -9.74
CA LEU A 324 -1.98 6.15 -9.30
C LEU A 324 -1.31 5.23 -10.34
N GLY A 325 -0.99 5.74 -11.55
CA GLY A 325 -0.39 4.92 -12.61
C GLY A 325 -1.27 3.78 -13.09
N ILE A 326 -2.60 3.96 -13.11
CA ILE A 326 -3.58 2.93 -13.44
C ILE A 326 -4.36 3.26 -14.72
N ASP A 327 -4.93 2.22 -15.32
CA ASP A 327 -5.80 2.36 -16.49
C ASP A 327 -7.27 2.62 -16.12
N SER A 328 -8.01 3.23 -17.07
CA SER A 328 -9.47 3.35 -17.05
C SER A 328 -10.06 2.85 -18.36
N VAL A 329 -10.06 1.52 -18.53
CA VAL A 329 -10.58 0.83 -19.71
C VAL A 329 -11.44 -0.35 -19.30
N TYR A 330 -12.59 -0.56 -19.99
CA TYR A 330 -13.39 -1.74 -19.72
C TYR A 330 -12.64 -3.00 -20.17
N LYS A 331 -12.55 -3.96 -19.28
CA LYS A 331 -12.05 -5.30 -19.60
C LYS A 331 -13.24 -6.13 -20.05
N ASP A 332 -13.30 -6.48 -21.35
CA ASP A 332 -14.33 -7.34 -21.95
C ASP A 332 -14.27 -8.78 -21.45
#